data_5973894d8af84aeb8833ff9ab9c3b7d8
#
_entry.id   5973894d8af84aeb8833ff9ab9c3b7d8
#
_cell.length_a   1.000
_cell.length_b   1.000
_cell.length_c   1.000
_cell.angle_alpha   90.00
_cell.angle_beta   90.00
_cell.angle_gamma   90.00
#
_symmetry.space_group_name_H-M   'P 1'
#
loop_
_entity.id
_entity.type
_entity.pdbx_description
1 polymer ?
#
loop_
_entity_poly.entity_id
_entity_poly.type
_entity_poly.pdbx_seq_one_letter_code
_entity_poly.pdbx_strand_id
1 'polypeptide(L)'
;SAYAGDRAIISVHNHNDLGLATANTLAAVLSGARQIEVTINGLGERAGNSALEEAVMAIKTRRDAFGDLYTTINTPELYATSRLVATITGVEPQQNKAIVGKNAFSHESGIHQDGVLKHQETYEIMKPEDVGVFKDSTLILGKHSGRAAFKDKIAHLGFDKVPDDELNAAFERFK
;
A
#
# COMPACT_ATOMS: atom_id res chain seq x y z
N SER A 1 -21.79 16.79 14.59
CA SER A 1 -21.10 18.07 14.84
C SER A 1 -22.03 19.22 15.14
N ALA A 2 -23.36 19.04 15.13
CA ALA A 2 -24.35 20.12 15.42
C ALA A 2 -24.15 20.81 16.79
N TYR A 3 -23.44 20.15 17.71
CA TYR A 3 -23.24 20.67 19.08
C TYR A 3 -21.84 21.25 19.34
N ALA A 4 -20.84 20.89 18.56
CA ALA A 4 -19.44 21.33 18.76
C ALA A 4 -19.06 22.49 17.83
N GLY A 5 -19.53 22.48 16.58
CA GLY A 5 -19.24 23.51 15.59
C GLY A 5 -17.75 23.86 15.54
N ASP A 6 -17.44 25.14 15.38
CA ASP A 6 -16.06 25.63 15.33
C ASP A 6 -15.39 25.78 16.72
N ARG A 7 -16.10 25.40 17.80
CA ARG A 7 -15.64 25.59 19.19
C ARG A 7 -14.88 24.39 19.76
N ALA A 8 -14.89 23.23 19.09
CA ALA A 8 -14.22 22.04 19.57
C ALA A 8 -13.76 21.17 18.39
N ILE A 9 -12.59 20.53 18.53
CA ILE A 9 -12.10 19.51 17.62
C ILE A 9 -12.61 18.17 18.11
N ILE A 10 -13.37 17.47 17.25
CA ILE A 10 -13.82 16.10 17.52
C ILE A 10 -12.68 15.15 17.15
N SER A 11 -12.22 14.38 18.14
CA SER A 11 -11.26 13.28 17.95
C SER A 11 -11.99 11.94 17.90
N VAL A 12 -11.41 10.99 17.15
CA VAL A 12 -11.92 9.62 17.06
C VAL A 12 -10.82 8.61 17.29
N HIS A 13 -11.13 7.58 18.08
CA HIS A 13 -10.28 6.42 18.37
C HIS A 13 -11.07 5.14 18.13
N ASN A 14 -10.57 4.25 17.27
CA ASN A 14 -11.27 3.03 16.88
C ASN A 14 -10.40 1.80 17.06
N HIS A 15 -10.98 0.75 17.68
CA HIS A 15 -10.40 -0.59 17.77
C HIS A 15 -10.76 -1.44 16.56
N ASN A 16 -9.95 -2.47 16.29
CA ASN A 16 -10.02 -3.27 15.07
C ASN A 16 -10.57 -4.69 15.26
N ASP A 17 -11.35 -4.92 16.32
CA ASP A 17 -11.84 -6.26 16.69
C ASP A 17 -12.66 -6.95 15.58
N LEU A 18 -13.35 -6.18 14.74
CA LEU A 18 -14.08 -6.68 13.57
C LEU A 18 -13.42 -6.32 12.23
N GLY A 19 -12.17 -5.84 12.23
CA GLY A 19 -11.47 -5.40 11.01
C GLY A 19 -11.99 -4.10 10.40
N LEU A 20 -12.73 -3.27 11.16
CA LEU A 20 -13.42 -2.08 10.66
C LEU A 20 -12.84 -0.76 11.19
N ALA A 21 -11.73 -0.79 11.92
CA ALA A 21 -11.20 0.41 12.58
C ALA A 21 -10.91 1.54 11.57
N THR A 22 -10.19 1.24 10.49
CA THR A 22 -9.86 2.24 9.46
C THR A 22 -11.13 2.77 8.78
N ALA A 23 -12.07 1.90 8.43
CA ALA A 23 -13.34 2.30 7.81
C ALA A 23 -14.15 3.24 8.73
N ASN A 24 -14.24 2.91 10.01
CA ASN A 24 -14.93 3.75 11.01
C ASN A 24 -14.22 5.10 11.21
N THR A 25 -12.89 5.10 11.23
CA THR A 25 -12.09 6.34 11.32
C THR A 25 -12.37 7.25 10.12
N LEU A 26 -12.37 6.73 8.91
CA LEU A 26 -12.65 7.49 7.69
C LEU A 26 -14.10 7.99 7.65
N ALA A 27 -15.06 7.17 8.08
CA ALA A 27 -16.46 7.59 8.22
C ALA A 27 -16.63 8.74 9.23
N ALA A 28 -15.93 8.70 10.35
CA ALA A 28 -15.93 9.77 11.33
C ALA A 28 -15.33 11.07 10.76
N VAL A 29 -14.24 10.98 9.98
CA VAL A 29 -13.63 12.13 9.28
C VAL A 29 -14.65 12.77 8.32
N LEU A 30 -15.34 11.96 7.52
CA LEU A 30 -16.40 12.43 6.62
C LEU A 30 -17.57 13.05 7.38
N SER A 31 -17.84 12.57 8.59
CA SER A 31 -18.90 13.09 9.47
C SER A 31 -18.48 14.31 10.31
N GLY A 32 -17.24 14.80 10.15
CA GLY A 32 -16.81 16.06 10.78
C GLY A 32 -15.72 15.93 11.85
N ALA A 33 -15.21 14.73 12.16
CA ALA A 33 -14.02 14.61 12.99
C ALA A 33 -12.81 15.24 12.29
N ARG A 34 -11.95 15.89 13.07
CA ARG A 34 -10.73 16.56 12.54
C ARG A 34 -9.45 16.13 13.26
N GLN A 35 -9.57 15.23 14.21
CA GLN A 35 -8.47 14.52 14.84
C GLN A 35 -8.76 13.03 14.80
N ILE A 36 -7.75 12.24 14.41
CA ILE A 36 -7.80 10.77 14.43
C ILE A 36 -6.67 10.23 15.30
N GLU A 37 -6.98 9.27 16.15
CA GLU A 37 -6.02 8.57 16.98
C GLU A 37 -5.76 7.20 16.34
N VAL A 38 -4.58 7.05 15.80
CA VAL A 38 -4.18 5.91 14.96
C VAL A 38 -2.80 5.42 15.38
N THR A 39 -2.43 4.21 14.97
CA THR A 39 -1.14 3.63 15.31
C THR A 39 -0.41 3.12 14.08
N ILE A 40 0.92 3.15 14.11
CA ILE A 40 1.75 2.54 13.06
C ILE A 40 1.46 1.04 13.01
N ASN A 41 1.25 0.50 11.81
CA ASN A 41 0.89 -0.90 11.56
C ASN A 41 -0.45 -1.33 12.20
N GLY A 42 -1.24 -0.41 12.72
CA GLY A 42 -2.46 -0.73 13.47
C GLY A 42 -2.20 -1.41 14.81
N LEU A 43 -1.00 -1.27 15.38
CA LEU A 43 -0.66 -1.88 16.66
C LEU A 43 -1.59 -1.41 17.77
N GLY A 44 -1.93 -2.31 18.68
CA GLY A 44 -2.79 -2.01 19.83
C GLY A 44 -3.27 -3.29 20.52
N GLU A 45 -4.07 -3.11 21.54
CA GLU A 45 -4.67 -4.22 22.28
C GLU A 45 -5.58 -5.09 21.40
N ARG A 46 -5.68 -6.36 21.72
CA ARG A 46 -6.53 -7.37 21.04
C ARG A 46 -6.23 -7.46 19.54
N ALA A 47 -7.13 -6.99 18.67
CA ALA A 47 -6.95 -6.97 17.23
C ALA A 47 -6.29 -5.68 16.70
N GLY A 48 -5.90 -4.77 17.59
CA GLY A 48 -5.25 -3.51 17.27
C GLY A 48 -6.20 -2.33 17.10
N ASN A 49 -5.64 -1.27 16.52
CA ASN A 49 -6.29 0.02 16.29
C ASN A 49 -6.39 0.32 14.80
N SER A 50 -6.98 1.46 14.45
CA SER A 50 -6.90 2.02 13.11
C SER A 50 -5.44 2.28 12.73
N ALA A 51 -5.03 1.82 11.55
CA ALA A 51 -3.67 1.97 11.07
C ALA A 51 -3.46 3.36 10.48
N LEU A 52 -2.37 4.04 10.90
CA LEU A 52 -2.01 5.38 10.44
C LEU A 52 -1.83 5.39 8.91
N GLU A 53 -1.04 4.47 8.39
CA GLU A 53 -0.72 4.38 6.97
C GLU A 53 -1.97 4.20 6.10
N GLU A 54 -2.95 3.42 6.55
CA GLU A 54 -4.20 3.19 5.82
C GLU A 54 -5.08 4.44 5.82
N ALA A 55 -5.28 5.08 6.97
CA ALA A 55 -6.10 6.28 7.10
C ALA A 55 -5.51 7.45 6.30
N VAL A 56 -4.19 7.67 6.42
CA VAL A 56 -3.48 8.75 5.73
C VAL A 56 -3.51 8.56 4.22
N MET A 57 -3.21 7.36 3.73
CA MET A 57 -3.20 7.10 2.29
C MET A 57 -4.60 7.11 1.69
N ALA A 58 -5.63 6.69 2.40
CA ALA A 58 -7.02 6.83 1.95
C ALA A 58 -7.39 8.30 1.74
N ILE A 59 -7.08 9.18 2.68
CA ILE A 59 -7.34 10.63 2.56
C ILE A 59 -6.55 11.23 1.40
N LYS A 60 -5.29 10.83 1.23
CA LYS A 60 -4.41 11.36 0.18
C LYS A 60 -4.85 10.93 -1.23
N THR A 61 -5.23 9.66 -1.41
CA THR A 61 -5.51 9.08 -2.72
C THR A 61 -6.96 9.28 -3.18
N ARG A 62 -7.91 9.34 -2.24
CA ARG A 62 -9.35 9.43 -2.54
C ARG A 62 -9.88 10.87 -2.41
N ARG A 63 -9.28 11.79 -3.16
CA ARG A 63 -9.75 13.18 -3.22
C ARG A 63 -11.21 13.31 -3.67
N ASP A 64 -11.68 12.39 -4.48
CA ASP A 64 -13.09 12.27 -4.87
C ASP A 64 -14.04 12.11 -3.65
N ALA A 65 -13.59 11.41 -2.61
CA ALA A 65 -14.37 11.18 -1.40
C ALA A 65 -14.10 12.21 -0.29
N PHE A 66 -12.84 12.66 -0.15
CA PHE A 66 -12.41 13.50 0.98
C PHE A 66 -12.29 15.00 0.63
N GLY A 67 -12.39 15.37 -0.66
CA GLY A 67 -12.35 16.77 -1.09
C GLY A 67 -11.06 17.47 -0.66
N ASP A 68 -11.20 18.60 0.03
CA ASP A 68 -10.08 19.42 0.50
C ASP A 68 -9.48 18.97 1.82
N LEU A 69 -9.96 17.87 2.40
CA LEU A 69 -9.35 17.31 3.61
C LEU A 69 -7.94 16.81 3.32
N TYR A 70 -7.01 17.11 4.20
CA TYR A 70 -5.60 16.73 4.04
C TYR A 70 -4.95 16.42 5.38
N THR A 71 -3.78 15.83 5.30
CA THR A 71 -2.88 15.61 6.43
C THR A 71 -1.47 16.07 6.05
N THR A 72 -0.68 16.49 7.04
CA THR A 72 0.72 16.90 6.86
C THR A 72 1.72 15.75 7.07
N ILE A 73 1.23 14.53 7.23
CA ILE A 73 2.10 13.35 7.36
C ILE A 73 2.96 13.18 6.11
N ASN A 74 4.27 13.01 6.32
CA ASN A 74 5.23 12.72 5.24
C ASN A 74 5.08 11.27 4.78
N THR A 75 4.25 11.03 3.76
CA THR A 75 3.90 9.69 3.33
C THR A 75 5.06 8.85 2.79
N PRO A 76 6.12 9.39 2.13
CA PRO A 76 7.32 8.63 1.78
C PRO A 76 8.07 7.98 2.97
N GLU A 77 7.81 8.39 4.19
CA GLU A 77 8.40 7.78 5.40
C GLU A 77 7.57 6.62 5.96
N LEU A 78 6.37 6.35 5.42
CA LEU A 78 5.46 5.35 5.98
C LEU A 78 6.06 3.94 5.99
N TYR A 79 6.68 3.52 4.89
CA TYR A 79 7.27 2.18 4.80
C TYR A 79 8.46 2.02 5.74
N ALA A 80 9.38 2.99 5.77
CA ALA A 80 10.53 2.98 6.66
C ALA A 80 10.11 2.99 8.14
N THR A 81 9.12 3.82 8.49
CA THR A 81 8.55 3.87 9.84
C THR A 81 7.90 2.55 10.24
N SER A 82 7.13 1.93 9.34
CA SER A 82 6.53 0.60 9.56
C SER A 82 7.59 -0.45 9.87
N ARG A 83 8.69 -0.49 9.10
CA ARG A 83 9.79 -1.43 9.31
C ARG A 83 10.53 -1.17 10.63
N LEU A 84 10.77 0.10 10.95
CA LEU A 84 11.41 0.48 12.22
C LEU A 84 10.58 0.01 13.42
N VAL A 85 9.28 0.28 13.42
CA VAL A 85 8.38 -0.16 14.50
C VAL A 85 8.34 -1.67 14.60
N ALA A 86 8.26 -2.41 13.47
CA ALA A 86 8.31 -3.87 13.47
C ALA A 86 9.62 -4.40 14.08
N THR A 87 10.75 -3.80 13.74
CA THR A 87 12.06 -4.17 14.29
C THR A 87 12.14 -3.94 15.79
N ILE A 88 11.67 -2.79 16.27
CA ILE A 88 11.73 -2.44 17.71
C ILE A 88 10.79 -3.30 18.55
N THR A 89 9.59 -3.55 18.05
CA THR A 89 8.54 -4.29 18.80
C THR A 89 8.60 -5.80 18.64
N GLY A 90 9.27 -6.29 17.58
CA GLY A 90 9.25 -7.70 17.19
C GLY A 90 7.91 -8.14 16.56
N VAL A 91 6.99 -7.21 16.32
CA VAL A 91 5.67 -7.49 15.73
C VAL A 91 5.69 -7.14 14.24
N GLU A 92 5.84 -8.16 13.40
CA GLU A 92 5.85 -7.98 11.95
C GLU A 92 4.42 -7.80 11.40
N PRO A 93 4.19 -6.80 10.52
CA PRO A 93 2.93 -6.71 9.79
C PRO A 93 2.76 -7.91 8.86
N GLN A 94 1.51 -8.28 8.59
CA GLN A 94 1.18 -9.32 7.63
C GLN A 94 1.80 -9.01 6.24
N GLN A 95 2.19 -10.04 5.49
CA GLN A 95 2.77 -9.87 4.17
C GLN A 95 1.86 -9.08 3.21
N ASN A 96 0.56 -9.31 3.31
CA ASN A 96 -0.49 -8.66 2.52
C ASN A 96 -1.13 -7.44 3.22
N LYS A 97 -0.49 -6.89 4.27
CA LYS A 97 -1.01 -5.68 4.90
C LYS A 97 -1.08 -4.55 3.88
N ALA A 98 -2.21 -3.85 3.89
CA ALA A 98 -2.39 -2.67 3.04
C ALA A 98 -1.26 -1.65 3.28
N ILE A 99 -0.85 -0.96 2.25
CA ILE A 99 0.13 0.14 2.19
C ILE A 99 1.58 -0.31 2.46
N VAL A 100 1.87 -1.03 3.54
CA VAL A 100 3.23 -1.32 4.03
C VAL A 100 3.58 -2.81 4.06
N GLY A 101 2.68 -3.69 3.67
CA GLY A 101 2.99 -5.12 3.55
C GLY A 101 3.98 -5.39 2.42
N LYS A 102 4.80 -6.44 2.55
CA LYS A 102 5.80 -6.80 1.53
C LYS A 102 5.18 -7.06 0.16
N ASN A 103 3.91 -7.50 0.13
CA ASN A 103 3.17 -7.81 -1.10
C ASN A 103 2.27 -6.66 -1.57
N ALA A 104 2.27 -5.51 -0.89
CA ALA A 104 1.34 -4.41 -1.18
C ALA A 104 1.44 -3.87 -2.63
N PHE A 105 2.64 -3.97 -3.24
CA PHE A 105 2.92 -3.55 -4.61
C PHE A 105 3.38 -4.71 -5.50
N SER A 106 3.09 -5.95 -5.13
CA SER A 106 3.56 -7.14 -5.85
C SER A 106 2.44 -7.74 -6.68
N HIS A 107 2.70 -8.00 -7.96
CA HIS A 107 1.78 -8.62 -8.91
C HIS A 107 2.40 -9.90 -9.48
N GLU A 108 1.74 -11.06 -9.26
CA GLU A 108 2.19 -12.35 -9.82
C GLU A 108 1.39 -12.74 -11.08
N SER A 109 0.12 -12.34 -11.19
CA SER A 109 -0.72 -12.65 -12.34
C SER A 109 -0.19 -11.99 -13.63
N GLY A 110 -0.05 -12.78 -14.70
CA GLY A 110 0.45 -12.28 -15.99
C GLY A 110 -0.39 -11.14 -16.57
N ILE A 111 -1.72 -11.15 -16.39
CA ILE A 111 -2.61 -10.06 -16.84
C ILE A 111 -2.34 -8.79 -16.03
N HIS A 112 -2.18 -8.90 -14.70
CA HIS A 112 -1.88 -7.76 -13.85
C HIS A 112 -0.49 -7.21 -14.12
N GLN A 113 0.51 -8.07 -14.31
CA GLN A 113 1.88 -7.66 -14.65
C GLN A 113 1.94 -6.92 -16.00
N ASP A 114 1.25 -7.43 -17.04
CA ASP A 114 1.16 -6.76 -18.34
C ASP A 114 0.41 -5.43 -18.24
N GLY A 115 -0.65 -5.36 -17.43
CA GLY A 115 -1.41 -4.13 -17.16
C GLY A 115 -0.56 -3.06 -16.48
N VAL A 116 0.22 -3.41 -15.45
CA VAL A 116 1.13 -2.50 -14.75
C VAL A 116 2.23 -1.98 -15.69
N LEU A 117 2.78 -2.85 -16.56
CA LEU A 117 3.80 -2.46 -17.54
C LEU A 117 3.28 -1.48 -18.60
N LYS A 118 1.99 -1.58 -18.97
CA LYS A 118 1.35 -0.72 -19.99
C LYS A 118 0.73 0.54 -19.37
N HIS A 119 -0.01 0.40 -18.27
CA HIS A 119 -0.73 1.45 -17.59
C HIS A 119 -0.77 1.19 -16.08
N GLN A 120 0.24 1.63 -15.35
CA GLN A 120 0.37 1.42 -13.90
C GLN A 120 -0.89 1.87 -13.14
N GLU A 121 -1.47 3.00 -13.50
CA GLU A 121 -2.67 3.56 -12.85
C GLU A 121 -3.93 2.69 -12.95
N THR A 122 -3.95 1.71 -13.86
CA THR A 122 -5.10 0.80 -14.02
C THR A 122 -5.21 -0.20 -12.85
N TYR A 123 -4.07 -0.54 -12.22
CA TYR A 123 -4.00 -1.58 -11.19
C TYR A 123 -3.47 -1.07 -9.85
N GLU A 124 -2.91 0.14 -9.81
CA GLU A 124 -2.31 0.72 -8.62
C GLU A 124 -3.00 2.05 -8.28
N ILE A 125 -3.74 2.08 -7.18
CA ILE A 125 -4.39 3.28 -6.66
C ILE A 125 -3.37 4.31 -6.12
N MET A 126 -2.14 3.89 -5.86
CA MET A 126 -1.02 4.70 -5.38
C MET A 126 0.29 4.13 -5.93
N LYS A 127 1.31 4.96 -6.05
CA LYS A 127 2.64 4.53 -6.49
C LYS A 127 3.47 4.06 -5.29
N PRO A 128 4.39 3.08 -5.48
CA PRO A 128 5.30 2.64 -4.42
C PRO A 128 6.07 3.80 -3.78
N GLU A 129 6.51 4.75 -4.58
CA GLU A 129 7.27 5.93 -4.14
C GLU A 129 6.46 6.85 -3.22
N ASP A 130 5.12 6.86 -3.33
CA ASP A 130 4.23 7.66 -2.48
C ASP A 130 4.34 7.28 -1.00
N VAL A 131 4.79 6.07 -0.72
CA VAL A 131 4.96 5.52 0.63
C VAL A 131 6.39 5.16 0.97
N GLY A 132 7.35 5.48 0.09
CA GLY A 132 8.79 5.26 0.28
C GLY A 132 9.29 3.86 -0.07
N VAL A 133 8.56 3.14 -0.92
CA VAL A 133 9.03 1.87 -1.50
C VAL A 133 9.71 2.17 -2.83
N PHE A 134 11.02 1.94 -2.89
CA PHE A 134 11.81 2.16 -4.10
C PHE A 134 11.92 0.90 -4.96
N LYS A 135 11.94 1.08 -6.25
CA LYS A 135 11.53 0.20 -7.35
C LYS A 135 12.26 -1.13 -7.61
N ASP A 136 13.13 -1.64 -6.80
CA ASP A 136 13.85 -2.86 -7.22
C ASP A 136 13.09 -4.20 -7.02
N SER A 137 11.82 -4.17 -6.57
CA SER A 137 11.16 -5.40 -6.11
C SER A 137 9.68 -5.59 -6.46
N THR A 138 9.08 -4.79 -7.31
CA THR A 138 7.62 -4.85 -7.53
C THR A 138 7.14 -6.01 -8.41
N LEU A 139 8.00 -6.57 -9.28
CA LEU A 139 7.67 -7.73 -10.09
C LEU A 139 8.25 -9.01 -9.49
N ILE A 140 7.39 -9.76 -8.81
CA ILE A 140 7.72 -11.11 -8.35
C ILE A 140 7.36 -12.09 -9.47
N LEU A 141 8.37 -12.81 -9.98
CA LEU A 141 8.14 -13.87 -10.95
C LEU A 141 7.65 -15.14 -10.25
N GLY A 142 6.56 -15.70 -10.73
CA GLY A 142 6.01 -16.98 -10.31
C GLY A 142 5.43 -17.75 -11.49
N LYS A 143 4.95 -18.95 -11.27
CA LYS A 143 4.38 -19.84 -12.32
C LYS A 143 3.23 -19.20 -13.12
N HIS A 144 2.59 -18.15 -12.60
CA HIS A 144 1.51 -17.41 -13.26
C HIS A 144 1.99 -16.16 -14.00
N SER A 145 3.28 -15.81 -13.89
CA SER A 145 3.84 -14.65 -14.58
C SER A 145 3.83 -14.84 -16.10
N GLY A 146 3.47 -13.79 -16.81
CA GLY A 146 3.46 -13.75 -18.26
C GLY A 146 4.86 -13.48 -18.84
N ARG A 147 5.02 -13.72 -20.18
CA ARG A 147 6.28 -13.51 -20.93
C ARG A 147 6.77 -12.06 -20.81
N ALA A 148 5.86 -11.06 -20.81
CA ALA A 148 6.23 -9.65 -20.71
C ALA A 148 6.92 -9.34 -19.38
N ALA A 149 6.38 -9.82 -18.27
CA ALA A 149 6.98 -9.65 -16.95
C ALA A 149 8.33 -10.39 -16.82
N PHE A 150 8.44 -11.58 -17.41
CA PHE A 150 9.70 -12.31 -17.46
C PHE A 150 10.77 -11.53 -18.24
N LYS A 151 10.45 -11.00 -19.42
CA LYS A 151 11.35 -10.17 -20.25
C LYS A 151 11.82 -8.94 -19.49
N ASP A 152 10.90 -8.22 -18.84
CA ASP A 152 11.21 -7.03 -18.04
C ASP A 152 12.17 -7.37 -16.89
N LYS A 153 11.92 -8.45 -16.15
CA LYS A 153 12.79 -8.89 -15.05
C LYS A 153 14.18 -9.29 -15.53
N ILE A 154 14.30 -9.98 -16.66
CA ILE A 154 15.57 -10.35 -17.27
C ILE A 154 16.37 -9.11 -17.67
N ALA A 155 15.71 -8.09 -18.25
CA ALA A 155 16.33 -6.82 -18.56
C ALA A 155 16.86 -6.10 -17.32
N HIS A 156 16.10 -6.06 -16.22
CA HIS A 156 16.54 -5.50 -14.93
C HIS A 156 17.75 -6.25 -14.32
N LEU A 157 17.91 -7.51 -14.62
CA LEU A 157 19.08 -8.30 -14.20
C LEU A 157 20.31 -8.09 -15.10
N GLY A 158 20.25 -7.17 -16.08
CA GLY A 158 21.35 -6.83 -16.97
C GLY A 158 21.38 -7.63 -18.28
N PHE A 159 20.33 -8.40 -18.57
CA PHE A 159 20.20 -9.19 -19.81
C PHE A 159 19.19 -8.54 -20.78
N ASP A 160 19.38 -7.26 -21.07
CA ASP A 160 18.50 -6.42 -21.91
C ASP A 160 18.59 -6.74 -23.41
N LYS A 161 19.65 -7.46 -23.85
CA LYS A 161 19.93 -7.77 -25.25
C LYS A 161 19.80 -9.26 -25.61
N VAL A 162 18.98 -10.01 -24.86
CA VAL A 162 18.73 -11.42 -25.15
C VAL A 162 17.84 -11.55 -26.39
N PRO A 163 18.21 -12.33 -27.42
CA PRO A 163 17.38 -12.61 -28.58
C PRO A 163 16.03 -13.24 -28.17
N ASP A 164 14.98 -12.95 -28.95
CA ASP A 164 13.61 -13.39 -28.60
C ASP A 164 13.44 -14.92 -28.59
N ASP A 165 14.20 -15.67 -29.39
CA ASP A 165 14.23 -17.12 -29.39
C ASP A 165 14.86 -17.71 -28.10
N GLU A 166 15.97 -17.16 -27.65
CA GLU A 166 16.61 -17.54 -26.38
C GLU A 166 15.72 -17.15 -25.18
N LEU A 167 15.10 -15.96 -25.24
CA LEU A 167 14.15 -15.50 -24.22
C LEU A 167 12.94 -16.44 -24.11
N ASN A 168 12.40 -16.89 -25.26
CA ASN A 168 11.29 -17.84 -25.30
C ASN A 168 11.70 -19.19 -24.71
N ALA A 169 12.86 -19.73 -25.10
CA ALA A 169 13.35 -20.99 -24.55
C ALA A 169 13.61 -20.91 -23.04
N ALA A 170 14.08 -19.76 -22.54
CA ALA A 170 14.24 -19.52 -21.11
C ALA A 170 12.90 -19.42 -20.39
N PHE A 171 11.92 -18.75 -21.00
CA PHE A 171 10.57 -18.61 -20.44
C PHE A 171 9.84 -19.95 -20.34
N GLU A 172 9.94 -20.80 -21.35
CA GLU A 172 9.35 -22.16 -21.32
C GLU A 172 9.96 -23.03 -20.19
N ARG A 173 11.26 -22.87 -19.91
CA ARG A 173 11.91 -23.55 -18.78
C ARG A 173 11.53 -22.97 -17.42
N PHE A 174 11.15 -21.70 -17.39
CA PHE A 174 10.68 -21.02 -16.18
C PHE A 174 9.27 -21.45 -15.78
N LYS A 175 8.39 -21.80 -16.74
CA LYS A 175 7.01 -22.25 -16.52
C LYS A 175 6.94 -23.67 -15.99
#